data_6382e6cfc5645ba33c8c5eafde58ea6f
#
_entry.id   6382e6cfc5645ba33c8c5eafde58ea6f
#
_cell.length_a   1.000
_cell.length_b   1.000
_cell.length_c   1.000
_cell.angle_alpha   90.00
_cell.angle_beta   90.00
_cell.angle_gamma   90.00
#
_symmetry.space_group_name_H-M   'P 1'
#
loop_
_entity.id
_entity.type
_entity.pdbx_description
1 polymer ?
#
loop_
_entity_poly.entity_id
_entity_poly.type
_entity_poly.pdbx_seq_one_letter_code
_entity_poly.pdbx_strand_id
1 'polypeptide(L)'
;KPLSFLALCYDISREDGKSALPVALDGSCNGLQHYSAMLRDPIGGAAVNLVPSDRPQDIYQEVANVAIETLRSISIDPDHPNYWMARSWLDFGIDRSTTKRAVMVLPYGGTHMSCMNYVREAIQKRIKEGEPNPFGAELMAATGFLSTVVWHSIGEVVVAAREAMTWLQGVARSLAAEQLPIHWTTPDGFPVV
;
A
#
# COMPACT_ATOMS: atom_id res chain seq x y z
N LYS A 1 -9.07 -6.10 -22.67
CA LYS A 1 -10.52 -6.48 -22.59
C LYS A 1 -11.18 -6.19 -23.94
N PRO A 2 -10.94 -7.00 -24.99
CA PRO A 2 -11.41 -6.68 -26.36
C PRO A 2 -12.93 -6.66 -26.48
N LEU A 3 -13.64 -7.56 -25.80
CA LEU A 3 -15.11 -7.57 -25.85
C LEU A 3 -15.76 -6.35 -25.19
N SER A 4 -15.18 -5.86 -24.08
CA SER A 4 -15.66 -4.62 -23.45
C SER A 4 -15.42 -3.41 -24.34
N PHE A 5 -14.29 -3.38 -25.06
CA PHE A 5 -14.01 -2.32 -26.03
C PHE A 5 -14.99 -2.35 -27.21
N LEU A 6 -15.26 -3.54 -27.76
CA LEU A 6 -16.25 -3.70 -28.84
C LEU A 6 -17.65 -3.24 -28.39
N ALA A 7 -18.09 -3.64 -27.20
CA ALA A 7 -19.35 -3.20 -26.63
C ALA A 7 -19.41 -1.67 -26.46
N LEU A 8 -18.30 -1.04 -26.01
CA LEU A 8 -18.21 0.42 -25.95
C LEU A 8 -18.36 1.07 -27.34
N CYS A 9 -17.74 0.50 -28.36
CA CYS A 9 -17.88 1.00 -29.72
C CYS A 9 -19.35 0.97 -30.21
N TYR A 10 -20.08 -0.11 -29.89
CA TYR A 10 -21.51 -0.18 -30.18
C TYR A 10 -22.32 0.86 -29.40
N ASP A 11 -22.03 1.05 -28.13
CA ASP A 11 -22.71 2.06 -27.30
C ASP A 11 -22.47 3.49 -27.80
N ILE A 12 -21.25 3.80 -28.21
CA ILE A 12 -20.88 5.12 -28.75
C ILE A 12 -21.60 5.37 -30.12
N SER A 13 -21.86 4.32 -30.90
CA SER A 13 -22.56 4.44 -32.19
C SER A 13 -24.07 4.66 -32.05
N ARG A 14 -24.62 4.58 -30.81
CA ARG A 14 -26.05 4.82 -30.56
C ARG A 14 -26.38 6.31 -30.52
N GLU A 15 -27.49 6.68 -31.09
CA GLU A 15 -27.96 8.06 -31.12
C GLU A 15 -28.43 8.59 -29.74
N ASP A 16 -28.77 7.67 -28.82
CA ASP A 16 -29.29 8.03 -27.48
C ASP A 16 -28.20 8.48 -26.50
N GLY A 17 -26.92 8.37 -26.85
CA GLY A 17 -25.79 8.79 -26.02
C GLY A 17 -25.65 8.01 -24.70
N LYS A 18 -26.29 6.83 -24.58
CA LYS A 18 -26.28 6.01 -23.36
C LYS A 18 -25.40 4.79 -23.56
N SER A 19 -24.74 4.37 -22.48
CA SER A 19 -24.01 3.09 -22.42
C SER A 19 -24.69 2.16 -21.41
N ALA A 20 -24.79 0.87 -21.81
CA ALA A 20 -25.22 -0.21 -20.92
C ALA A 20 -24.04 -0.98 -20.31
N LEU A 21 -22.81 -0.54 -20.59
CA LEU A 21 -21.63 -1.16 -20.00
C LEU A 21 -21.56 -0.87 -18.48
N PRO A 22 -21.32 -1.91 -17.66
CA PRO A 22 -21.08 -1.70 -16.25
C PRO A 22 -19.84 -0.83 -16.02
N VAL A 23 -20.00 0.23 -15.23
CA VAL A 23 -18.90 1.09 -14.79
C VAL A 23 -18.43 0.58 -13.43
N ALA A 24 -17.17 0.17 -13.36
CA ALA A 24 -16.56 -0.18 -12.08
C ALA A 24 -16.26 1.10 -11.30
N LEU A 25 -16.82 1.21 -10.09
CA LEU A 25 -16.49 2.25 -9.11
C LEU A 25 -15.60 1.64 -8.04
N ASP A 26 -14.54 2.33 -7.69
CA ASP A 26 -13.59 1.89 -6.67
C ASP A 26 -13.13 3.08 -5.83
N GLY A 27 -12.69 2.80 -4.59
CA GLY A 27 -12.16 3.82 -3.70
C GLY A 27 -10.66 3.97 -3.82
N SER A 28 -10.16 5.09 -3.28
CA SER A 28 -8.73 5.34 -3.16
C SER A 28 -8.19 4.67 -1.89
N CYS A 29 -7.93 3.35 -1.94
CA CYS A 29 -7.51 2.54 -0.78
C CYS A 29 -8.63 2.36 0.26
N ASN A 30 -9.64 1.55 -0.08
CA ASN A 30 -10.87 1.32 0.71
C ASN A 30 -10.62 1.03 2.19
N GLY A 31 -9.67 0.15 2.52
CA GLY A 31 -9.36 -0.19 3.90
C GLY A 31 -8.94 1.03 4.72
N LEU A 32 -8.07 1.87 4.19
CA LEU A 32 -7.65 3.10 4.86
C LEU A 32 -8.75 4.16 4.89
N GLN A 33 -9.62 4.22 3.87
CA GLN A 33 -10.80 5.08 3.92
C GLN A 33 -11.72 4.71 5.08
N HIS A 34 -12.00 3.42 5.28
CA HIS A 34 -12.80 2.95 6.39
C HIS A 34 -12.16 3.27 7.75
N TYR A 35 -10.87 3.00 7.91
CA TYR A 35 -10.16 3.33 9.16
C TYR A 35 -10.17 4.83 9.44
N SER A 36 -9.84 5.65 8.45
CA SER A 36 -9.83 7.10 8.61
C SER A 36 -11.21 7.64 8.98
N ALA A 37 -12.27 7.12 8.38
CA ALA A 37 -13.64 7.49 8.72
C ALA A 37 -14.02 7.06 10.15
N MET A 38 -13.77 5.81 10.54
CA MET A 38 -14.09 5.30 11.87
C MET A 38 -13.33 6.00 12.98
N LEU A 39 -12.04 6.30 12.74
CA LEU A 39 -11.16 6.94 13.71
C LEU A 39 -11.26 8.48 13.69
N ARG A 40 -12.02 9.04 12.75
CA ARG A 40 -12.12 10.48 12.50
C ARG A 40 -10.73 11.11 12.27
N ASP A 41 -9.88 10.40 11.53
CA ASP A 41 -8.52 10.80 11.19
C ASP A 41 -8.56 11.74 9.96
N PRO A 42 -8.37 13.07 10.13
CA PRO A 42 -8.41 13.99 9.00
C PRO A 42 -7.16 13.87 8.10
N ILE A 43 -6.02 13.45 8.65
CA ILE A 43 -4.76 13.32 7.92
C ILE A 43 -4.85 12.10 6.99
N GLY A 44 -5.17 10.93 7.54
CA GLY A 44 -5.39 9.73 6.74
C GLY A 44 -6.55 9.90 5.75
N GLY A 45 -7.63 10.57 6.18
CA GLY A 45 -8.78 10.88 5.32
C GLY A 45 -8.41 11.74 4.12
N ALA A 46 -7.55 12.73 4.30
CA ALA A 46 -7.04 13.55 3.20
C ALA A 46 -6.18 12.71 2.24
N ALA A 47 -5.25 11.90 2.77
CA ALA A 47 -4.36 11.05 1.97
C ALA A 47 -5.09 10.01 1.11
N VAL A 48 -6.33 9.63 1.48
CA VAL A 48 -7.18 8.68 0.76
C VAL A 48 -8.43 9.30 0.12
N ASN A 49 -8.43 10.63 -0.06
CA ASN A 49 -9.49 11.36 -0.77
C ASN A 49 -10.88 11.31 -0.11
N LEU A 50 -10.96 11.23 1.22
CA LEU A 50 -12.22 11.41 1.97
C LEU A 50 -12.50 12.89 2.32
N VAL A 51 -11.49 13.74 2.25
CA VAL A 51 -11.59 15.17 2.50
C VAL A 51 -11.44 15.89 1.17
N PRO A 52 -12.26 16.91 0.88
CA PRO A 52 -12.12 17.72 -0.33
C PRO A 52 -10.71 18.32 -0.46
N SER A 53 -10.13 18.24 -1.64
CA SER A 53 -8.84 18.84 -1.98
C SER A 53 -8.81 19.26 -3.45
N ASP A 54 -7.94 20.21 -3.79
CA ASP A 54 -7.81 20.73 -5.16
C ASP A 54 -7.30 19.67 -6.16
N ARG A 55 -6.62 18.64 -5.66
CA ARG A 55 -6.05 17.55 -6.46
C ARG A 55 -6.26 16.21 -5.77
N PRO A 56 -6.52 15.13 -6.53
CA PRO A 56 -6.54 13.80 -5.97
C PRO A 56 -5.20 13.47 -5.29
N GLN A 57 -5.28 12.92 -4.09
CA GLN A 57 -4.12 12.45 -3.33
C GLN A 57 -3.83 10.99 -3.69
N ASP A 58 -2.58 10.60 -3.58
CA ASP A 58 -2.12 9.22 -3.80
C ASP A 58 -1.24 8.77 -2.64
N ILE A 59 -1.87 8.12 -1.67
CA ILE A 59 -1.19 7.63 -0.46
C ILE A 59 -0.04 6.67 -0.77
N TYR A 60 -0.11 5.95 -1.88
CA TYR A 60 0.96 5.04 -2.28
C TYR A 60 2.22 5.80 -2.71
N GLN A 61 2.02 6.88 -3.47
CA GLN A 61 3.11 7.77 -3.85
C GLN A 61 3.64 8.54 -2.65
N GLU A 62 2.78 8.93 -1.71
CA GLU A 62 3.20 9.62 -0.50
C GLU A 62 4.14 8.74 0.36
N VAL A 63 3.79 7.46 0.56
CA VAL A 63 4.67 6.49 1.22
C VAL A 63 5.99 6.31 0.45
N ALA A 64 5.96 6.29 -0.88
CA ALA A 64 7.17 6.23 -1.68
C ALA A 64 8.05 7.46 -1.49
N ASN A 65 7.45 8.65 -1.41
CA ASN A 65 8.19 9.90 -1.16
C ASN A 65 8.88 9.89 0.20
N VAL A 66 8.20 9.46 1.27
CA VAL A 66 8.79 9.32 2.61
C VAL A 66 9.94 8.30 2.59
N ALA A 67 9.77 7.17 1.89
CA ALA A 67 10.84 6.20 1.73
C ALA A 67 12.07 6.79 1.00
N ILE A 68 11.85 7.59 -0.03
CA ILE A 68 12.91 8.29 -0.77
C ILE A 68 13.65 9.28 0.15
N GLU A 69 12.93 10.06 0.97
CA GLU A 69 13.56 10.99 1.92
C GLU A 69 14.41 10.24 2.96
N THR A 70 13.91 9.10 3.47
CA THR A 70 14.69 8.24 4.38
C THR A 70 15.96 7.73 3.70
N LEU A 71 15.87 7.25 2.46
CA LEU A 71 17.04 6.82 1.69
C LEU A 71 18.02 7.95 1.44
N ARG A 72 17.55 9.17 1.15
CA ARG A 72 18.37 10.36 1.00
C ARG A 72 19.14 10.67 2.28
N SER A 73 18.48 10.65 3.43
CA SER A 73 19.15 10.90 4.71
C SER A 73 20.26 9.90 4.98
N ILE A 74 20.05 8.61 4.69
CA ILE A 74 21.06 7.56 4.82
C ILE A 74 22.20 7.77 3.82
N SER A 75 21.92 8.27 2.63
CA SER A 75 22.89 8.48 1.56
C SER A 75 23.79 9.71 1.74
N ILE A 76 23.60 10.48 2.80
CA ILE A 76 24.47 11.63 3.15
C ILE A 76 25.73 11.16 3.91
N ASP A 77 25.60 10.10 4.70
CA ASP A 77 26.67 9.60 5.55
C ASP A 77 27.38 8.40 4.90
N PRO A 78 28.60 8.58 4.35
CA PRO A 78 29.36 7.50 3.72
C PRO A 78 29.74 6.37 4.67
N ASP A 79 29.78 6.62 5.97
CA ASP A 79 30.12 5.62 7.00
C ASP A 79 28.89 4.81 7.46
N HIS A 80 27.70 5.18 7.00
CA HIS A 80 26.49 4.44 7.34
C HIS A 80 26.50 3.03 6.70
N PRO A 81 26.18 1.94 7.47
CA PRO A 81 26.27 0.56 6.97
C PRO A 81 25.48 0.29 5.67
N ASN A 82 24.38 1.02 5.46
CA ASN A 82 23.52 0.86 4.29
C ASN A 82 23.69 1.99 3.26
N TYR A 83 24.78 2.77 3.33
CA TYR A 83 25.04 3.89 2.44
C TYR A 83 24.95 3.51 0.96
N TRP A 84 25.68 2.47 0.55
CA TRP A 84 25.69 2.05 -0.85
C TRP A 84 24.33 1.53 -1.32
N MET A 85 23.59 0.80 -0.45
CA MET A 85 22.24 0.33 -0.76
C MET A 85 21.27 1.51 -0.95
N ALA A 86 21.33 2.50 -0.06
CA ALA A 86 20.48 3.69 -0.15
C ALA A 86 20.72 4.44 -1.46
N ARG A 87 21.98 4.64 -1.85
CA ARG A 87 22.33 5.27 -3.13
C ARG A 87 21.82 4.45 -4.32
N SER A 88 22.09 3.15 -4.33
CA SER A 88 21.65 2.29 -5.43
C SER A 88 20.11 2.26 -5.57
N TRP A 89 19.36 2.31 -4.46
CA TRP A 89 17.90 2.44 -4.51
C TRP A 89 17.44 3.79 -5.01
N LEU A 90 18.11 4.89 -4.67
CA LEU A 90 17.80 6.21 -5.22
C LEU A 90 18.06 6.27 -6.73
N ASP A 91 19.14 5.65 -7.21
CA ASP A 91 19.47 5.57 -8.63
C ASP A 91 18.50 4.65 -9.39
N PHE A 92 18.09 3.51 -8.81
CA PHE A 92 17.09 2.59 -9.38
C PHE A 92 15.70 3.22 -9.42
N GLY A 93 15.39 4.08 -8.46
CA GLY A 93 14.12 4.77 -8.31
C GLY A 93 13.05 3.95 -7.58
N ILE A 94 12.43 4.60 -6.61
CA ILE A 94 11.30 4.08 -5.84
C ILE A 94 10.05 4.84 -6.27
N ASP A 95 9.00 4.12 -6.59
CA ASP A 95 7.76 4.69 -7.07
C ASP A 95 6.52 4.09 -6.36
N ARG A 96 5.37 4.58 -6.78
CA ARG A 96 4.07 4.10 -6.36
C ARG A 96 3.91 2.58 -6.50
N SER A 97 4.46 1.97 -7.53
CA SER A 97 4.30 0.54 -7.78
C SER A 97 5.01 -0.32 -6.72
N THR A 98 6.12 0.20 -6.19
CA THR A 98 6.92 -0.44 -5.15
C THR A 98 6.16 -0.52 -3.81
N THR A 99 5.39 0.50 -3.46
CA THR A 99 4.73 0.65 -2.15
C THR A 99 3.28 0.19 -2.14
N LYS A 100 2.60 0.25 -3.28
CA LYS A 100 1.15 0.08 -3.39
C LYS A 100 0.61 -1.16 -2.68
N ARG A 101 1.18 -2.34 -2.93
CA ARG A 101 0.64 -3.59 -2.36
C ARG A 101 0.85 -3.67 -0.86
N ALA A 102 1.99 -3.19 -0.36
CA ALA A 102 2.28 -3.15 1.08
C ALA A 102 1.30 -2.23 1.82
N VAL A 103 1.03 -1.05 1.29
CA VAL A 103 0.06 -0.09 1.86
C VAL A 103 -1.36 -0.65 1.80
N MET A 104 -1.78 -1.23 0.67
CA MET A 104 -3.12 -1.80 0.50
C MET A 104 -3.48 -2.86 1.52
N VAL A 105 -2.53 -3.70 1.92
CA VAL A 105 -2.80 -4.84 2.81
C VAL A 105 -2.67 -4.51 4.29
N LEU A 106 -2.12 -3.34 4.63
CA LEU A 106 -1.95 -2.91 6.02
C LEU A 106 -3.27 -2.97 6.81
N PRO A 107 -4.39 -2.41 6.32
CA PRO A 107 -5.67 -2.42 7.04
C PRO A 107 -6.26 -3.82 7.24
N TYR A 108 -5.75 -4.82 6.55
CA TYR A 108 -6.21 -6.20 6.62
C TYR A 108 -5.23 -7.12 7.38
N GLY A 109 -4.39 -6.55 8.22
CA GLY A 109 -3.42 -7.30 9.01
C GLY A 109 -2.08 -7.56 8.32
N GLY A 110 -1.72 -6.73 7.33
CA GLY A 110 -0.41 -6.78 6.69
C GLY A 110 0.73 -6.73 7.70
N THR A 111 1.76 -7.53 7.47
CA THR A 111 2.94 -7.65 8.33
C THR A 111 4.19 -7.14 7.61
N HIS A 112 5.28 -6.88 8.34
CA HIS A 112 6.58 -6.57 7.73
C HIS A 112 7.04 -7.66 6.75
N MET A 113 6.77 -8.93 7.06
CA MET A 113 7.10 -10.05 6.18
C MET A 113 6.29 -9.98 4.86
N SER A 114 4.99 -9.67 4.92
CA SER A 114 4.19 -9.49 3.70
C SER A 114 4.65 -8.27 2.90
N CYS A 115 5.03 -7.16 3.57
CA CYS A 115 5.64 -5.99 2.93
C CYS A 115 6.90 -6.39 2.15
N MET A 116 7.81 -7.13 2.78
CA MET A 116 9.04 -7.61 2.15
C MET A 116 8.76 -8.43 0.87
N ASN A 117 7.77 -9.32 0.91
CA ASN A 117 7.39 -10.11 -0.26
C ASN A 117 6.86 -9.23 -1.39
N TYR A 118 5.99 -8.26 -1.09
CA TYR A 118 5.40 -7.38 -2.11
C TYR A 118 6.42 -6.43 -2.73
N VAL A 119 7.31 -5.85 -1.91
CA VAL A 119 8.42 -5.03 -2.41
C VAL A 119 9.32 -5.86 -3.33
N ARG A 120 9.71 -7.06 -2.90
CA ARG A 120 10.52 -7.97 -3.71
C ARG A 120 9.86 -8.30 -5.05
N GLU A 121 8.57 -8.65 -5.04
CA GLU A 121 7.83 -8.95 -6.27
C GLU A 121 7.77 -7.75 -7.21
N ALA A 122 7.56 -6.55 -6.70
CA ALA A 122 7.53 -5.31 -7.49
C ALA A 122 8.89 -5.07 -8.16
N ILE A 123 9.98 -5.18 -7.41
CA ILE A 123 11.34 -4.99 -7.94
C ILE A 123 11.70 -6.08 -8.96
N GLN A 124 11.42 -7.34 -8.65
CA GLN A 124 11.68 -8.45 -9.59
C GLN A 124 10.90 -8.29 -10.89
N LYS A 125 9.68 -7.76 -10.83
CA LYS A 125 8.88 -7.46 -12.02
C LYS A 125 9.59 -6.42 -12.89
N ARG A 126 10.03 -5.30 -12.33
CA ARG A 126 10.74 -4.24 -13.05
C ARG A 126 12.02 -4.77 -13.73
N ILE A 127 12.80 -5.56 -13.00
CA ILE A 127 14.01 -6.19 -13.55
C ILE A 127 13.66 -7.15 -14.72
N LYS A 128 12.59 -7.94 -14.60
CA LYS A 128 12.11 -8.80 -15.70
C LYS A 128 11.60 -8.01 -16.91
N GLU A 129 11.10 -6.82 -16.70
CA GLU A 129 10.64 -5.90 -17.75
C GLU A 129 11.80 -5.13 -18.42
N GLY A 130 13.05 -5.36 -17.99
CA GLY A 130 14.26 -4.88 -18.65
C GLY A 130 15.04 -3.82 -17.89
N GLU A 131 14.63 -3.44 -16.67
CA GLU A 131 15.43 -2.53 -15.85
C GLU A 131 16.72 -3.22 -15.36
N PRO A 132 17.86 -2.52 -15.37
CA PRO A 132 19.12 -3.09 -14.92
C PRO A 132 19.06 -3.40 -13.42
N ASN A 133 19.60 -4.55 -13.01
CA ASN A 133 19.76 -4.90 -11.59
C ASN A 133 21.09 -4.34 -11.04
N PRO A 134 21.09 -3.25 -10.26
CA PRO A 134 22.31 -2.66 -9.72
C PRO A 134 22.88 -3.44 -8.54
N PHE A 135 22.16 -4.41 -8.00
CA PHE A 135 22.51 -5.15 -6.78
C PHE A 135 23.16 -6.51 -7.05
N GLY A 136 23.09 -7.02 -8.28
CA GLY A 136 23.67 -8.31 -8.62
C GLY A 136 23.19 -9.44 -7.69
N ALA A 137 24.14 -10.14 -7.06
CA ALA A 137 23.88 -11.23 -6.12
C ALA A 137 23.29 -10.74 -4.79
N GLU A 138 23.43 -9.46 -4.44
CA GLU A 138 22.96 -8.88 -3.18
C GLU A 138 21.52 -8.36 -3.23
N LEU A 139 20.82 -8.59 -4.34
CA LEU A 139 19.42 -8.13 -4.52
C LEU A 139 18.51 -8.53 -3.35
N MET A 140 18.70 -9.71 -2.75
CA MET A 140 17.88 -10.16 -1.63
C MET A 140 18.12 -9.31 -0.38
N ALA A 141 19.37 -9.03 -0.04
CA ALA A 141 19.73 -8.19 1.09
C ALA A 141 19.27 -6.73 0.87
N ALA A 142 19.52 -6.20 -0.32
CA ALA A 142 19.08 -4.86 -0.71
C ALA A 142 17.55 -4.71 -0.66
N THR A 143 16.80 -5.71 -1.14
CA THR A 143 15.32 -5.71 -1.05
C THR A 143 14.84 -5.81 0.39
N GLY A 144 15.52 -6.57 1.25
CA GLY A 144 15.24 -6.62 2.69
C GLY A 144 15.39 -5.26 3.34
N PHE A 145 16.49 -4.57 3.07
CA PHE A 145 16.73 -3.21 3.54
C PHE A 145 15.63 -2.23 3.05
N LEU A 146 15.34 -2.21 1.75
CA LEU A 146 14.28 -1.36 1.20
C LEU A 146 12.93 -1.64 1.85
N SER A 147 12.61 -2.92 2.10
CA SER A 147 11.34 -3.31 2.73
C SER A 147 11.22 -2.77 4.15
N THR A 148 12.33 -2.71 4.89
CA THR A 148 12.36 -2.09 6.22
C THR A 148 12.10 -0.58 6.15
N VAL A 149 12.72 0.10 5.17
CA VAL A 149 12.47 1.52 4.92
C VAL A 149 10.99 1.76 4.56
N VAL A 150 10.46 1.00 3.60
CA VAL A 150 9.05 1.12 3.19
C VAL A 150 8.09 0.85 4.35
N TRP A 151 8.35 -0.18 5.16
CA TRP A 151 7.53 -0.49 6.32
C TRP A 151 7.51 0.63 7.36
N HIS A 152 8.65 1.26 7.58
CA HIS A 152 8.76 2.44 8.45
C HIS A 152 7.97 3.61 7.88
N SER A 153 8.16 3.91 6.60
CA SER A 153 7.45 4.98 5.90
C SER A 153 5.93 4.82 5.91
N ILE A 154 5.43 3.58 5.80
CA ILE A 154 4.00 3.29 5.98
C ILE A 154 3.56 3.72 7.38
N GLY A 155 4.36 3.43 8.40
CA GLY A 155 4.05 3.80 9.79
C GLY A 155 4.02 5.31 10.05
N GLU A 156 4.76 6.09 9.29
CA GLU A 156 4.78 7.55 9.40
C GLU A 156 3.58 8.21 8.68
N VAL A 157 3.14 7.63 7.56
CA VAL A 157 2.03 8.17 6.76
C VAL A 157 0.67 7.67 7.27
N VAL A 158 0.58 6.44 7.76
CA VAL A 158 -0.69 5.75 8.09
C VAL A 158 -0.77 5.51 9.61
N VAL A 159 -0.70 6.59 10.39
CA VAL A 159 -0.55 6.51 11.86
C VAL A 159 -1.80 5.90 12.52
N ALA A 160 -2.96 6.50 12.34
CA ALA A 160 -4.17 6.11 13.06
C ALA A 160 -4.62 4.68 12.72
N ALA A 161 -4.60 4.29 11.44
CA ALA A 161 -4.94 2.93 11.04
C ALA A 161 -3.96 1.89 11.59
N ARG A 162 -2.65 2.23 11.67
CA ARG A 162 -1.63 1.37 12.27
C ARG A 162 -1.86 1.17 13.76
N GLU A 163 -2.18 2.22 14.49
CA GLU A 163 -2.51 2.17 15.91
C GLU A 163 -3.73 1.30 16.17
N ALA A 164 -4.81 1.48 15.40
CA ALA A 164 -6.01 0.67 15.49
C ALA A 164 -5.73 -0.82 15.21
N MET A 165 -4.93 -1.13 14.17
CA MET A 165 -4.53 -2.50 13.88
C MET A 165 -3.69 -3.10 15.01
N THR A 166 -2.79 -2.33 15.61
CA THR A 166 -1.99 -2.77 16.76
C THR A 166 -2.88 -3.10 17.95
N TRP A 167 -3.88 -2.26 18.21
CA TRP A 167 -4.87 -2.50 19.26
C TRP A 167 -5.69 -3.77 19.00
N LEU A 168 -6.27 -3.93 17.80
CA LEU A 168 -7.04 -5.11 17.42
C LEU A 168 -6.23 -6.41 17.56
N GLN A 169 -4.98 -6.39 17.08
CA GLN A 169 -4.07 -7.53 17.23
C GLN A 169 -3.70 -7.80 18.69
N GLY A 170 -3.62 -6.76 19.51
CA GLY A 170 -3.41 -6.88 20.96
C GLY A 170 -4.58 -7.61 21.64
N VAL A 171 -5.81 -7.17 21.35
CA VAL A 171 -7.04 -7.82 21.85
C VAL A 171 -7.09 -9.28 21.43
N ALA A 172 -6.86 -9.56 20.14
CA ALA A 172 -6.88 -10.93 19.62
C ALA A 172 -5.85 -11.83 20.33
N ARG A 173 -4.62 -11.31 20.56
CA ARG A 173 -3.58 -12.07 21.28
C ARG A 173 -3.97 -12.33 22.74
N SER A 174 -4.57 -11.36 23.43
CA SER A 174 -5.00 -11.53 24.82
C SER A 174 -6.09 -12.62 24.93
N LEU A 175 -7.08 -12.61 24.03
CA LEU A 175 -8.11 -13.64 24.01
C LEU A 175 -7.54 -15.02 23.65
N ALA A 176 -6.64 -15.08 22.69
CA ALA A 176 -5.98 -16.33 22.31
C ALA A 176 -5.12 -16.92 23.45
N ALA A 177 -4.45 -16.07 24.25
CA ALA A 177 -3.69 -16.52 25.41
C ALA A 177 -4.59 -17.17 26.49
N GLU A 178 -5.82 -16.73 26.61
CA GLU A 178 -6.84 -17.31 27.50
C GLU A 178 -7.64 -18.44 26.83
N GLN A 179 -7.30 -18.84 25.62
CA GLN A 179 -8.01 -19.85 24.80
C GLN A 179 -9.47 -19.48 24.57
N LEU A 180 -9.79 -18.20 24.53
CA LEU A 180 -11.12 -17.69 24.26
C LEU A 180 -11.27 -17.40 22.76
N PRO A 181 -12.38 -17.86 22.13
CA PRO A 181 -12.69 -17.52 20.75
C PRO A 181 -13.13 -16.06 20.65
N ILE A 182 -12.92 -15.46 19.47
CA ILE A 182 -13.42 -14.13 19.15
C ILE A 182 -14.77 -14.30 18.41
N HIS A 183 -15.84 -13.73 18.96
CA HIS A 183 -17.15 -13.74 18.36
C HIS A 183 -17.60 -12.33 17.98
N TRP A 184 -18.19 -12.19 16.80
CA TRP A 184 -18.92 -10.98 16.44
C TRP A 184 -20.06 -11.33 15.49
N THR A 185 -20.99 -10.40 15.33
CA THR A 185 -22.08 -10.51 14.37
C THR A 185 -21.93 -9.42 13.32
N THR A 186 -22.00 -9.76 12.05
CA THR A 186 -21.98 -8.80 10.95
C THR A 186 -23.25 -7.96 10.94
N PRO A 187 -23.27 -6.77 10.28
CA PRO A 187 -24.46 -5.91 10.24
C PRO A 187 -25.73 -6.59 9.65
N ASP A 188 -25.54 -7.59 8.80
CA ASP A 188 -26.61 -8.42 8.22
C ASP A 188 -27.01 -9.61 9.08
N GLY A 189 -26.44 -9.74 10.29
CA GLY A 189 -26.81 -10.75 11.27
C GLY A 189 -26.05 -12.07 11.18
N PHE A 190 -25.00 -12.18 10.33
CA PHE A 190 -24.21 -13.40 10.23
C PHE A 190 -23.24 -13.52 11.41
N PRO A 191 -23.27 -14.65 12.19
CA PRO A 191 -22.35 -14.87 13.29
C PRO A 191 -20.97 -15.31 12.75
N VAL A 192 -19.91 -14.73 13.29
CA VAL A 192 -18.51 -15.07 12.98
C VAL A 192 -17.81 -15.50 14.26
N VAL A 193 -16.99 -16.57 14.16
CA VAL A 193 -16.19 -17.14 15.26
C VAL A 193 -14.75 -17.28 14.82
#